data_3c5ded15f593198841b58e1d04c1aeaf
#
_entry.id   3c5ded15f593198841b58e1d04c1aeaf
#
_cell.length_a   1.000
_cell.length_b   1.000
_cell.length_c   1.000
_cell.angle_alpha   90.00
_cell.angle_beta   90.00
_cell.angle_gamma   90.00
#
_symmetry.space_group_name_H-M   'P 1'
#
loop_
_entity.id
_entity.type
_entity.pdbx_description
1 polymer ?
#
loop_
_entity_poly.entity_id
_entity_poly.type
_entity_poly.pdbx_seq_one_letter_code
_entity_poly.pdbx_strand_id
1 'polypeptide(L)'
;MRDGLDRLIRAGLVFRRGVPPAAEYQFKHALVQDSAYGTLLRGPRRRLHDRIAKALRDQFPETAERAPEVLAYHLAEAGQSENAAGYWLEAGRRAAQRSANVEAIAHLTRGIEALRSVADSAERNRQELALQLALGPALMTTRGHDAPVAEAAYQSARRLSEQLGDDRARFASVWGLWLARGSRSKRVFRQELIDELFTAAERLGDGELLLEAHHAGWATDISAGSYISGAEHVRKGLALYDPVRHRSHALIYGGHDPAVCGKGQGAMMLWLLGYPDQAVREARGGVVIAETLSHVPSVCHAWWWAAIVYQIRRDLSAVLDLAGRLLAIGAEHGLSQYQHIGGIVHGWACADLADIEEGLSELRPAVMSYGGTQRS
;
A
#
# COMPACT_ATOMS: atom_id res chain seq x y z
N MET A 1 -31.41 23.26 -22.67
CA MET A 1 -30.79 21.97 -22.33
C MET A 1 -31.75 20.80 -22.48
N ARG A 2 -32.99 20.85 -21.94
CA ARG A 2 -33.98 19.76 -22.05
C ARG A 2 -34.28 19.37 -23.50
N ASP A 3 -34.58 20.33 -24.38
CA ASP A 3 -34.86 20.07 -25.81
C ASP A 3 -33.72 19.36 -26.54
N GLY A 4 -32.44 19.66 -26.16
CA GLY A 4 -31.26 18.98 -26.72
C GLY A 4 -31.18 17.51 -26.28
N LEU A 5 -31.44 17.24 -25.01
CA LEU A 5 -31.47 15.87 -24.48
C LEU A 5 -32.60 15.05 -25.10
N ASP A 6 -33.79 15.64 -25.25
CA ASP A 6 -34.95 14.97 -25.88
C ASP A 6 -34.68 14.65 -27.37
N ARG A 7 -33.95 15.51 -28.07
CA ARG A 7 -33.50 15.24 -29.46
C ARG A 7 -32.52 14.08 -29.51
N LEU A 8 -31.53 14.00 -28.59
CA LEU A 8 -30.56 12.91 -28.53
C LEU A 8 -31.23 11.57 -28.16
N ILE A 9 -32.25 11.60 -27.28
CA ILE A 9 -33.03 10.41 -26.93
C ILE A 9 -33.82 9.93 -28.16
N ARG A 10 -34.53 10.85 -28.85
CA ARG A 10 -35.29 10.51 -30.08
C ARG A 10 -34.38 9.99 -31.20
N ALA A 11 -33.19 10.50 -31.31
CA ALA A 11 -32.17 10.01 -32.26
C ALA A 11 -31.52 8.68 -31.85
N GLY A 12 -31.86 8.10 -30.68
CA GLY A 12 -31.32 6.85 -30.20
C GLY A 12 -29.86 6.91 -29.79
N LEU A 13 -29.31 8.10 -29.55
CA LEU A 13 -27.91 8.32 -29.18
C LEU A 13 -27.67 8.27 -27.66
N VAL A 14 -28.74 8.58 -26.89
CA VAL A 14 -28.68 8.64 -25.42
C VAL A 14 -29.90 7.91 -24.84
N PHE A 15 -29.67 7.14 -23.78
CA PHE A 15 -30.72 6.57 -22.94
C PHE A 15 -31.00 7.48 -21.75
N ARG A 16 -32.25 7.55 -21.32
CA ARG A 16 -32.64 8.18 -20.07
C ARG A 16 -33.11 7.11 -19.08
N ARG A 17 -32.62 7.15 -17.88
CA ARG A 17 -33.06 6.33 -16.74
C ARG A 17 -33.60 7.26 -15.65
N GLY A 18 -34.83 7.03 -15.19
CA GLY A 18 -35.49 7.89 -14.21
C GLY A 18 -36.20 9.09 -14.81
N VAL A 19 -36.72 9.96 -13.94
CA VAL A 19 -37.51 11.16 -14.28
C VAL A 19 -36.77 12.42 -13.82
N PRO A 20 -36.68 13.48 -14.66
CA PRO A 20 -36.07 14.74 -14.23
C PRO A 20 -36.78 15.33 -12.99
N PRO A 21 -36.03 15.93 -12.02
CA PRO A 21 -34.62 16.31 -12.11
C PRO A 21 -33.61 15.20 -11.82
N ALA A 22 -34.00 14.06 -11.27
CA ALA A 22 -33.14 12.95 -10.85
C ALA A 22 -32.94 11.90 -11.98
N ALA A 23 -32.92 12.31 -13.24
CA ALA A 23 -32.73 11.42 -14.37
C ALA A 23 -31.25 11.28 -14.72
N GLU A 24 -30.80 10.03 -14.98
CA GLU A 24 -29.50 9.72 -15.55
C GLU A 24 -29.60 9.63 -17.08
N TYR A 25 -28.57 10.11 -17.76
CA TYR A 25 -28.45 10.08 -19.20
C TYR A 25 -27.14 9.37 -19.58
N GLN A 26 -27.26 8.32 -20.38
CA GLN A 26 -26.14 7.50 -20.79
C GLN A 26 -26.04 7.42 -22.31
N PHE A 27 -24.87 7.63 -22.88
CA PHE A 27 -24.66 7.40 -24.30
C PHE A 27 -24.82 5.91 -24.63
N LYS A 28 -25.49 5.63 -25.75
CA LYS A 28 -25.73 4.26 -26.23
C LYS A 28 -24.42 3.56 -26.63
N HIS A 29 -23.47 4.32 -27.17
CA HIS A 29 -22.18 3.84 -27.62
C HIS A 29 -21.07 4.77 -27.14
N ALA A 30 -20.00 4.19 -26.58
CA ALA A 30 -18.82 4.94 -26.10
C ALA A 30 -18.18 5.78 -27.23
N LEU A 31 -18.11 5.26 -28.46
CA LEU A 31 -17.59 5.97 -29.63
C LEU A 31 -18.35 7.27 -29.94
N VAL A 32 -19.66 7.30 -29.69
CA VAL A 32 -20.48 8.53 -29.87
C VAL A 32 -20.14 9.55 -28.79
N GLN A 33 -19.97 9.09 -27.57
CA GLN A 33 -19.51 9.91 -26.44
C GLN A 33 -18.15 10.52 -26.74
N ASP A 34 -17.18 9.69 -27.13
CA ASP A 34 -15.80 10.10 -27.42
C ASP A 34 -15.73 11.09 -28.60
N SER A 35 -16.51 10.82 -29.66
CA SER A 35 -16.63 11.72 -30.80
C SER A 35 -17.22 13.07 -30.38
N ALA A 36 -18.33 13.07 -29.65
CA ALA A 36 -18.96 14.30 -29.17
C ALA A 36 -18.02 15.09 -28.25
N TYR A 37 -17.34 14.40 -27.32
CA TYR A 37 -16.36 15.00 -26.42
C TYR A 37 -15.16 15.57 -27.19
N GLY A 38 -14.65 14.85 -28.20
CA GLY A 38 -13.54 15.27 -29.05
C GLY A 38 -13.83 16.52 -29.89
N THR A 39 -15.09 16.82 -30.21
CA THR A 39 -15.48 18.05 -30.92
C THR A 39 -15.41 19.31 -30.05
N LEU A 40 -15.35 19.15 -28.73
CA LEU A 40 -15.27 20.29 -27.83
C LEU A 40 -13.88 20.93 -27.88
N LEU A 41 -13.82 22.21 -28.22
CA LEU A 41 -12.60 23.00 -28.11
C LEU A 41 -12.15 23.03 -26.63
N ARG A 42 -10.82 23.16 -26.44
CA ARG A 42 -10.19 23.11 -25.12
C ARG A 42 -10.83 24.06 -24.09
N GLY A 43 -11.14 25.30 -24.47
CA GLY A 43 -11.74 26.29 -23.59
C GLY A 43 -13.16 25.91 -23.11
N PRO A 44 -14.11 25.63 -24.01
CA PRO A 44 -15.43 25.13 -23.65
C PRO A 44 -15.40 23.85 -22.81
N ARG A 45 -14.52 22.90 -23.13
CA ARG A 45 -14.34 21.65 -22.36
C ARG A 45 -13.93 21.94 -20.91
N ARG A 46 -12.93 22.80 -20.71
CA ARG A 46 -12.49 23.21 -19.35
C ARG A 46 -13.64 23.86 -18.56
N ARG A 47 -14.42 24.74 -19.18
CA ARG A 47 -15.55 25.36 -18.51
C ARG A 47 -16.67 24.37 -18.14
N LEU A 48 -16.88 23.34 -18.96
CA LEU A 48 -17.85 22.29 -18.63
C LEU A 48 -17.39 21.46 -17.42
N HIS A 49 -16.14 21.05 -17.39
CA HIS A 49 -15.56 20.31 -16.26
C HIS A 49 -15.57 21.16 -14.98
N ASP A 50 -15.26 22.46 -15.06
CA ASP A 50 -15.35 23.37 -13.92
C ASP A 50 -16.80 23.45 -13.35
N ARG A 51 -17.80 23.56 -14.23
CA ARG A 51 -19.20 23.54 -13.81
C ARG A 51 -19.63 22.22 -13.17
N ILE A 52 -19.14 21.09 -13.71
CA ILE A 52 -19.44 19.77 -13.15
C ILE A 52 -18.77 19.64 -11.77
N ALA A 53 -17.49 20.00 -11.66
CA ALA A 53 -16.77 19.98 -10.39
C ALA A 53 -17.47 20.84 -9.31
N LYS A 54 -17.93 22.03 -9.69
CA LYS A 54 -18.70 22.92 -8.82
C LYS A 54 -20.03 22.29 -8.41
N ALA A 55 -20.78 21.70 -9.36
CA ALA A 55 -22.04 21.02 -9.05
C ALA A 55 -21.83 19.82 -8.10
N LEU A 56 -20.78 19.02 -8.32
CA LEU A 56 -20.44 17.90 -7.43
C LEU A 56 -20.18 18.37 -6.00
N ARG A 57 -19.43 19.46 -5.82
CA ARG A 57 -19.15 20.00 -4.47
C ARG A 57 -20.38 20.62 -3.81
N ASP A 58 -21.13 21.42 -4.55
CA ASP A 58 -22.15 22.31 -3.98
C ASP A 58 -23.54 21.62 -3.90
N GLN A 59 -23.84 20.69 -4.82
CA GLN A 59 -25.15 20.05 -4.93
C GLN A 59 -25.13 18.54 -4.64
N PHE A 60 -23.96 17.89 -4.78
CA PHE A 60 -23.81 16.46 -4.59
C PHE A 60 -22.59 16.12 -3.72
N PRO A 61 -22.47 16.71 -2.49
CA PRO A 61 -21.31 16.52 -1.62
C PRO A 61 -21.11 15.03 -1.26
N GLU A 62 -22.21 14.28 -1.06
CA GLU A 62 -22.13 12.84 -0.77
C GLU A 62 -21.46 12.05 -1.92
N THR A 63 -21.70 12.45 -3.18
CA THR A 63 -21.04 11.83 -4.33
C THR A 63 -19.55 12.18 -4.35
N ALA A 64 -19.19 13.44 -4.09
CA ALA A 64 -17.79 13.87 -4.01
C ALA A 64 -17.04 13.17 -2.87
N GLU A 65 -17.71 12.95 -1.73
CA GLU A 65 -17.15 12.17 -0.64
C GLU A 65 -17.03 10.68 -0.96
N ARG A 66 -18.03 10.05 -1.58
CA ARG A 66 -18.00 8.61 -1.89
C ARG A 66 -17.06 8.26 -3.02
N ALA A 67 -16.88 9.13 -4.00
CA ALA A 67 -16.07 8.94 -5.20
C ALA A 67 -15.19 10.18 -5.48
N PRO A 68 -14.19 10.48 -4.60
CA PRO A 68 -13.34 11.66 -4.75
C PRO A 68 -12.57 11.68 -6.08
N GLU A 69 -12.30 10.51 -6.68
CA GLU A 69 -11.67 10.37 -8.00
C GLU A 69 -12.49 11.01 -9.12
N VAL A 70 -13.81 11.02 -9.03
CA VAL A 70 -14.68 11.65 -10.02
C VAL A 70 -14.50 13.17 -9.97
N LEU A 71 -14.53 13.74 -8.78
CA LEU A 71 -14.29 15.16 -8.59
C LEU A 71 -12.87 15.56 -8.99
N ALA A 72 -11.87 14.76 -8.60
CA ALA A 72 -10.48 14.97 -8.98
C ALA A 72 -10.29 15.03 -10.50
N TYR A 73 -10.91 14.11 -11.23
CA TYR A 73 -10.89 14.10 -12.69
C TYR A 73 -11.46 15.39 -13.29
N HIS A 74 -12.63 15.82 -12.83
CA HIS A 74 -13.24 17.05 -13.36
C HIS A 74 -12.44 18.30 -13.01
N LEU A 75 -11.83 18.37 -11.83
CA LEU A 75 -10.94 19.46 -11.44
C LEU A 75 -9.67 19.49 -12.30
N ALA A 76 -9.06 18.34 -12.56
CA ALA A 76 -7.88 18.23 -13.43
C ALA A 76 -8.18 18.69 -14.86
N GLU A 77 -9.29 18.22 -15.45
CA GLU A 77 -9.75 18.62 -16.78
C GLU A 77 -10.14 20.12 -16.85
N ALA A 78 -10.60 20.69 -15.73
CA ALA A 78 -10.84 22.13 -15.61
C ALA A 78 -9.56 22.94 -15.49
N GLY A 79 -8.41 22.32 -15.28
CA GLY A 79 -7.11 22.95 -15.07
C GLY A 79 -6.91 23.45 -13.63
N GLN A 80 -7.68 22.94 -12.68
CA GLN A 80 -7.54 23.20 -11.24
C GLN A 80 -6.64 22.11 -10.61
N SER A 81 -5.41 22.01 -11.10
CA SER A 81 -4.49 20.91 -10.83
C SER A 81 -4.17 20.75 -9.34
N GLU A 82 -4.00 21.85 -8.60
CA GLU A 82 -3.71 21.83 -7.17
C GLU A 82 -4.90 21.26 -6.36
N ASN A 83 -6.12 21.69 -6.67
CA ASN A 83 -7.33 21.13 -6.05
C ASN A 83 -7.52 19.66 -6.43
N ALA A 84 -7.27 19.29 -7.69
CA ALA A 84 -7.37 17.91 -8.16
C ALA A 84 -6.42 16.99 -7.40
N ALA A 85 -5.19 17.43 -7.11
CA ALA A 85 -4.18 16.64 -6.39
C ALA A 85 -4.66 16.23 -4.98
N GLY A 86 -5.35 17.12 -4.27
CA GLY A 86 -5.94 16.82 -2.95
C GLY A 86 -6.99 15.70 -3.02
N TYR A 87 -7.89 15.75 -4.01
CA TYR A 87 -8.91 14.69 -4.19
C TYR A 87 -8.31 13.39 -4.73
N TRP A 88 -7.26 13.44 -5.57
CA TRP A 88 -6.51 12.25 -5.96
C TRP A 88 -5.80 11.58 -4.78
N LEU A 89 -5.26 12.37 -3.85
CA LEU A 89 -4.67 11.85 -2.60
C LEU A 89 -5.73 11.14 -1.76
N GLU A 90 -6.91 11.76 -1.60
CA GLU A 90 -8.02 11.16 -0.84
C GLU A 90 -8.50 9.85 -1.49
N ALA A 91 -8.68 9.83 -2.81
CA ALA A 91 -9.04 8.63 -3.57
C ALA A 91 -8.01 7.52 -3.37
N GLY A 92 -6.72 7.86 -3.49
CA GLY A 92 -5.63 6.91 -3.30
C GLY A 92 -5.58 6.32 -1.89
N ARG A 93 -5.74 7.16 -0.86
CA ARG A 93 -5.79 6.70 0.54
C ARG A 93 -6.98 5.77 0.81
N ARG A 94 -8.16 6.08 0.30
CA ARG A 94 -9.34 5.21 0.43
C ARG A 94 -9.16 3.88 -0.28
N ALA A 95 -8.57 3.89 -1.47
CA ALA A 95 -8.25 2.65 -2.18
C ALA A 95 -7.25 1.80 -1.38
N ALA A 96 -6.19 2.40 -0.83
CA ALA A 96 -5.21 1.71 0.01
C ALA A 96 -5.86 1.12 1.29
N GLN A 97 -6.76 1.87 1.95
CA GLN A 97 -7.50 1.37 3.13
C GLN A 97 -8.34 0.13 2.85
N ARG A 98 -8.84 -0.01 1.61
CA ARG A 98 -9.57 -1.20 1.15
C ARG A 98 -8.66 -2.27 0.54
N SER A 99 -7.35 -2.10 0.67
CA SER A 99 -6.32 -2.96 0.06
C SER A 99 -6.37 -3.01 -1.49
N ALA A 100 -7.05 -2.07 -2.13
CA ALA A 100 -7.10 -1.90 -3.59
C ALA A 100 -5.84 -1.12 -4.07
N ASN A 101 -4.66 -1.72 -3.85
CA ASN A 101 -3.38 -1.02 -4.04
C ASN A 101 -3.10 -0.62 -5.50
N VAL A 102 -3.57 -1.38 -6.49
CA VAL A 102 -3.43 -1.02 -7.91
C VAL A 102 -4.20 0.26 -8.22
N GLU A 103 -5.41 0.38 -7.70
CA GLU A 103 -6.25 1.57 -7.82
C GLU A 103 -5.61 2.76 -7.06
N ALA A 104 -5.10 2.51 -5.85
CA ALA A 104 -4.39 3.52 -5.07
C ALA A 104 -3.20 4.11 -5.84
N ILE A 105 -2.34 3.27 -6.42
CA ILE A 105 -1.20 3.69 -7.25
C ILE A 105 -1.67 4.56 -8.42
N ALA A 106 -2.74 4.16 -9.12
CA ALA A 106 -3.26 4.92 -10.25
C ALA A 106 -3.73 6.33 -9.83
N HIS A 107 -4.48 6.44 -8.72
CA HIS A 107 -4.96 7.73 -8.22
C HIS A 107 -3.80 8.61 -7.73
N LEU A 108 -2.88 8.09 -6.93
CA LEU A 108 -1.75 8.84 -6.39
C LEU A 108 -0.81 9.33 -7.51
N THR A 109 -0.56 8.52 -8.53
CA THR A 109 0.22 8.91 -9.71
C THR A 109 -0.45 10.06 -10.46
N ARG A 110 -1.77 10.01 -10.68
CA ARG A 110 -2.52 11.11 -11.29
C ARG A 110 -2.43 12.40 -10.48
N GLY A 111 -2.44 12.30 -9.14
CA GLY A 111 -2.23 13.45 -8.26
C GLY A 111 -0.86 14.10 -8.46
N ILE A 112 0.19 13.30 -8.50
CA ILE A 112 1.57 13.77 -8.76
C ILE A 112 1.68 14.40 -10.16
N GLU A 113 1.08 13.78 -11.17
CA GLU A 113 1.06 14.31 -12.54
C GLU A 113 0.33 15.65 -12.63
N ALA A 114 -0.77 15.82 -11.93
CA ALA A 114 -1.50 17.09 -11.88
C ALA A 114 -0.63 18.21 -11.33
N LEU A 115 0.19 17.94 -10.31
CA LEU A 115 1.09 18.93 -9.70
C LEU A 115 2.25 19.37 -10.61
N ARG A 116 2.59 18.61 -11.67
CA ARG A 116 3.65 19.01 -12.62
C ARG A 116 3.38 20.34 -13.33
N SER A 117 2.12 20.71 -13.47
CA SER A 117 1.69 21.97 -14.08
C SER A 117 1.55 23.13 -13.12
N VAL A 118 1.71 22.87 -11.81
CA VAL A 118 1.59 23.88 -10.74
C VAL A 118 2.98 24.47 -10.46
N ALA A 119 3.05 25.79 -10.32
CA ALA A 119 4.28 26.49 -9.97
C ALA A 119 4.82 25.98 -8.62
N ASP A 120 6.15 26.01 -8.48
CA ASP A 120 6.80 25.61 -7.22
C ASP A 120 6.38 26.53 -6.08
N SER A 121 5.84 25.93 -5.03
CA SER A 121 5.37 26.59 -3.82
C SER A 121 5.44 25.62 -2.64
N ALA A 122 5.48 26.15 -1.42
CA ALA A 122 5.45 25.31 -0.21
C ALA A 122 4.17 24.44 -0.16
N GLU A 123 3.02 24.96 -0.64
CA GLU A 123 1.77 24.21 -0.64
C GLU A 123 1.79 23.06 -1.67
N ARG A 124 2.23 23.34 -2.89
CA ARG A 124 2.44 22.31 -3.91
C ARG A 124 3.39 21.22 -3.41
N ASN A 125 4.47 21.59 -2.74
CA ASN A 125 5.46 20.66 -2.20
C ASN A 125 4.90 19.82 -1.04
N ARG A 126 4.04 20.38 -0.17
CA ARG A 126 3.31 19.62 0.86
C ARG A 126 2.37 18.57 0.24
N GLN A 127 1.64 18.94 -0.81
CA GLN A 127 0.74 18.01 -1.49
C GLN A 127 1.52 16.89 -2.19
N GLU A 128 2.63 17.21 -2.88
CA GLU A 128 3.46 16.19 -3.51
C GLU A 128 4.08 15.25 -2.47
N LEU A 129 4.59 15.78 -1.35
CA LEU A 129 5.10 14.99 -0.23
C LEU A 129 4.06 13.99 0.28
N ALA A 130 2.81 14.43 0.51
CA ALA A 130 1.74 13.58 0.98
C ALA A 130 1.38 12.47 -0.04
N LEU A 131 1.38 12.79 -1.33
CA LEU A 131 1.17 11.83 -2.41
C LEU A 131 2.30 10.79 -2.49
N GLN A 132 3.56 11.22 -2.40
CA GLN A 132 4.72 10.33 -2.45
C GLN A 132 4.76 9.37 -1.25
N LEU A 133 4.47 9.86 -0.04
CA LEU A 133 4.40 9.04 1.17
C LEU A 133 3.24 8.03 1.14
N ALA A 134 2.12 8.37 0.52
CA ALA A 134 1.02 7.43 0.33
C ALA A 134 1.30 6.41 -0.78
N LEU A 135 2.06 6.79 -1.81
CA LEU A 135 2.40 5.95 -2.96
C LEU A 135 3.40 4.84 -2.59
N GLY A 136 4.38 5.15 -1.74
CA GLY A 136 5.45 4.22 -1.36
C GLY A 136 4.95 2.86 -0.87
N PRO A 137 4.12 2.78 0.19
CA PRO A 137 3.59 1.53 0.72
C PRO A 137 2.77 0.73 -0.29
N ALA A 138 1.93 1.40 -1.10
CA ALA A 138 1.13 0.74 -2.13
C ALA A 138 2.01 0.08 -3.22
N LEU A 139 3.11 0.75 -3.61
CA LEU A 139 4.10 0.18 -4.53
C LEU A 139 4.83 -1.01 -3.92
N MET A 140 5.24 -0.92 -2.65
CA MET A 140 5.90 -2.03 -1.95
C MET A 140 5.01 -3.26 -1.85
N THR A 141 3.72 -3.07 -1.53
CA THR A 141 2.76 -4.16 -1.38
C THR A 141 2.48 -4.87 -2.72
N THR A 142 2.50 -4.14 -3.83
CA THR A 142 2.17 -4.70 -5.15
C THR A 142 3.37 -5.19 -5.94
N ARG A 143 4.54 -4.55 -5.78
CA ARG A 143 5.73 -4.79 -6.62
C ARG A 143 6.93 -5.34 -5.84
N GLY A 144 6.78 -5.52 -4.53
CA GLY A 144 7.85 -5.92 -3.63
C GLY A 144 8.50 -4.75 -2.93
N HIS A 145 9.08 -5.03 -1.76
CA HIS A 145 9.64 -4.00 -0.89
C HIS A 145 10.80 -3.24 -1.55
N ASP A 146 11.63 -3.92 -2.34
CA ASP A 146 12.82 -3.38 -2.99
C ASP A 146 12.59 -2.89 -4.44
N ALA A 147 11.34 -2.64 -4.82
CA ALA A 147 11.01 -2.09 -6.12
C ALA A 147 11.63 -0.69 -6.32
N PRO A 148 12.36 -0.43 -7.42
CA PRO A 148 13.03 0.85 -7.65
C PRO A 148 12.06 2.05 -7.66
N VAL A 149 10.81 1.82 -8.08
CA VAL A 149 9.78 2.87 -8.10
C VAL A 149 9.33 3.27 -6.69
N ALA A 150 9.33 2.34 -5.73
CA ALA A 150 9.05 2.65 -4.33
C ALA A 150 10.21 3.45 -3.71
N GLU A 151 11.46 3.05 -3.98
CA GLU A 151 12.63 3.80 -3.56
C GLU A 151 12.61 5.24 -4.09
N ALA A 152 12.29 5.45 -5.37
CA ALA A 152 12.19 6.77 -5.98
C ALA A 152 11.11 7.66 -5.32
N ALA A 153 9.96 7.07 -4.95
CA ALA A 153 8.92 7.79 -4.22
C ALA A 153 9.42 8.28 -2.86
N TYR A 154 10.09 7.42 -2.07
CA TYR A 154 10.64 7.80 -0.78
C TYR A 154 11.83 8.77 -0.86
N GLN A 155 12.67 8.68 -1.90
CA GLN A 155 13.72 9.67 -2.16
C GLN A 155 13.12 11.06 -2.43
N SER A 156 12.04 11.12 -3.22
CA SER A 156 11.31 12.37 -3.47
C SER A 156 10.66 12.91 -2.20
N ALA A 157 10.04 12.04 -1.39
CA ALA A 157 9.45 12.43 -0.11
C ALA A 157 10.50 12.96 0.87
N ARG A 158 11.67 12.31 0.97
CA ARG A 158 12.77 12.78 1.83
C ARG A 158 13.23 14.19 1.45
N ARG A 159 13.50 14.42 0.16
CA ARG A 159 13.91 15.75 -0.33
C ARG A 159 12.87 16.82 -0.02
N LEU A 160 11.58 16.53 -0.26
CA LEU A 160 10.48 17.47 0.01
C LEU A 160 10.33 17.74 1.49
N SER A 161 10.42 16.72 2.35
CA SER A 161 10.34 16.89 3.80
C SER A 161 11.49 17.73 4.37
N GLU A 162 12.71 17.57 3.84
CA GLU A 162 13.86 18.40 4.18
C GLU A 162 13.65 19.86 3.77
N GLN A 163 13.13 20.12 2.57
CA GLN A 163 12.80 21.48 2.10
C GLN A 163 11.71 22.16 2.92
N LEU A 164 10.73 21.39 3.42
CA LEU A 164 9.61 21.89 4.21
C LEU A 164 9.89 21.95 5.71
N GLY A 165 10.97 21.36 6.19
CA GLY A 165 11.27 21.22 7.62
C GLY A 165 10.28 20.29 8.34
N ASP A 166 9.68 19.32 7.64
CA ASP A 166 8.73 18.37 8.22
C ASP A 166 9.46 17.11 8.73
N ASP A 167 9.79 17.12 10.01
CA ASP A 167 10.54 16.04 10.66
C ASP A 167 9.77 14.71 10.72
N ARG A 168 8.44 14.73 10.87
CA ARG A 168 7.63 13.49 10.84
C ARG A 168 7.59 12.87 9.45
N ALA A 169 7.39 13.67 8.42
CA ALA A 169 7.42 13.21 7.04
C ALA A 169 8.83 12.73 6.63
N ARG A 170 9.88 13.40 7.15
CA ARG A 170 11.26 12.94 6.99
C ARG A 170 11.48 11.57 7.61
N PHE A 171 11.02 11.34 8.84
CA PHE A 171 11.09 10.02 9.49
C PHE A 171 10.41 8.95 8.61
N ALA A 172 9.18 9.17 8.17
CA ALA A 172 8.45 8.22 7.32
C ALA A 172 9.18 7.93 6.00
N SER A 173 9.81 8.95 5.39
CA SER A 173 10.58 8.77 4.16
C SER A 173 11.89 7.98 4.38
N VAL A 174 12.59 8.22 5.50
CA VAL A 174 13.81 7.48 5.89
C VAL A 174 13.46 6.02 6.18
N TRP A 175 12.35 5.77 6.89
CA TRP A 175 11.85 4.43 7.17
C TRP A 175 11.54 3.66 5.88
N GLY A 176 10.84 4.32 4.94
CA GLY A 176 10.56 3.74 3.63
C GLY A 176 11.83 3.44 2.81
N LEU A 177 12.82 4.33 2.85
CA LEU A 177 14.13 4.10 2.20
C LEU A 177 14.89 2.95 2.84
N TRP A 178 14.86 2.82 4.17
CA TRP A 178 15.44 1.69 4.88
C TRP A 178 14.84 0.36 4.37
N LEU A 179 13.52 0.28 4.24
CA LEU A 179 12.84 -0.92 3.74
C LEU A 179 13.12 -1.16 2.26
N ALA A 180 13.01 -0.12 1.40
CA ALA A 180 13.22 -0.21 -0.04
C ALA A 180 14.62 -0.67 -0.44
N ARG A 181 15.61 -0.39 0.39
CA ARG A 181 17.02 -0.78 0.17
C ARG A 181 17.42 -2.07 0.85
N GLY A 182 16.51 -2.68 1.63
CA GLY A 182 16.79 -3.75 2.58
C GLY A 182 17.69 -4.87 2.09
N SER A 183 17.35 -5.51 0.98
CA SER A 183 18.11 -6.67 0.45
C SER A 183 19.37 -6.27 -0.33
N ARG A 184 19.41 -5.04 -0.87
CA ARG A 184 20.47 -4.56 -1.79
C ARG A 184 21.57 -3.74 -1.11
N SER A 185 21.32 -3.25 0.10
CA SER A 185 22.24 -2.35 0.79
C SER A 185 23.25 -3.10 1.67
N LYS A 186 24.46 -2.55 1.75
CA LYS A 186 25.44 -2.99 2.74
C LYS A 186 24.90 -2.79 4.16
N ARG A 187 25.19 -3.72 5.07
CA ARG A 187 24.74 -3.70 6.47
C ARG A 187 25.01 -2.34 7.16
N VAL A 188 26.16 -1.74 6.90
CA VAL A 188 26.54 -0.42 7.48
C VAL A 188 25.52 0.66 7.11
N PHE A 189 25.12 0.74 5.84
CA PHE A 189 24.18 1.75 5.38
C PHE A 189 22.77 1.58 5.99
N ARG A 190 22.34 0.33 6.21
CA ARG A 190 21.06 0.07 6.90
C ARG A 190 21.12 0.52 8.36
N GLN A 191 22.26 0.33 9.04
CA GLN A 191 22.45 0.77 10.41
C GLN A 191 22.39 2.30 10.52
N GLU A 192 23.03 3.03 9.62
CA GLU A 192 22.98 4.50 9.59
C GLU A 192 21.54 5.01 9.50
N LEU A 193 20.68 4.38 8.67
CA LEU A 193 19.27 4.76 8.58
C LEU A 193 18.48 4.45 9.87
N ILE A 194 18.77 3.33 10.54
CA ILE A 194 18.16 2.98 11.82
C ILE A 194 18.57 3.97 12.91
N ASP A 195 19.85 4.32 12.99
CA ASP A 195 20.37 5.30 13.94
C ASP A 195 19.74 6.68 13.71
N GLU A 196 19.51 7.07 12.42
CA GLU A 196 18.76 8.28 12.08
C GLU A 196 17.32 8.22 12.58
N LEU A 197 16.63 7.06 12.44
CA LEU A 197 15.27 6.87 12.93
C LEU A 197 15.17 6.98 14.45
N PHE A 198 16.06 6.31 15.21
CA PHE A 198 16.07 6.43 16.67
C PHE A 198 16.35 7.85 17.11
N THR A 199 17.37 8.50 16.55
CA THR A 199 17.72 9.88 16.85
C THR A 199 16.55 10.83 16.61
N ALA A 200 15.83 10.65 15.50
CA ALA A 200 14.66 11.46 15.17
C ALA A 200 13.50 11.22 16.13
N ALA A 201 13.19 9.95 16.46
CA ALA A 201 12.11 9.60 17.39
C ALA A 201 12.36 10.15 18.80
N GLU A 202 13.59 10.02 19.31
CA GLU A 202 14.01 10.54 20.62
C GLU A 202 13.96 12.06 20.64
N ARG A 203 14.48 12.75 19.62
CA ARG A 203 14.45 14.21 19.52
C ARG A 203 13.04 14.77 19.55
N LEU A 204 12.09 14.08 18.89
CA LEU A 204 10.69 14.49 18.83
C LEU A 204 9.90 14.05 20.07
N GLY A 205 10.46 13.17 20.91
CA GLY A 205 9.77 12.62 22.09
C GLY A 205 8.52 11.81 21.71
N ASP A 206 8.53 11.17 20.54
CA ASP A 206 7.36 10.57 19.92
C ASP A 206 7.40 9.04 20.02
N GLY A 207 6.52 8.48 20.87
CA GLY A 207 6.43 7.04 21.08
C GLY A 207 5.95 6.26 19.85
N GLU A 208 5.17 6.87 18.95
CA GLU A 208 4.73 6.24 17.69
C GLU A 208 5.91 6.07 16.73
N LEU A 209 6.78 7.09 16.64
CA LEU A 209 8.00 7.00 15.84
C LEU A 209 9.01 6.05 16.47
N LEU A 210 9.08 6.00 17.81
CA LEU A 210 9.96 5.06 18.50
C LEU A 210 9.54 3.60 18.27
N LEU A 211 8.25 3.30 18.24
CA LEU A 211 7.73 1.99 17.82
C LEU A 211 8.26 1.61 16.43
N GLU A 212 8.20 2.52 15.48
CA GLU A 212 8.63 2.25 14.10
C GLU A 212 10.16 2.21 13.94
N ALA A 213 10.91 2.92 14.77
CA ALA A 213 12.36 2.75 14.85
C ALA A 213 12.72 1.35 15.37
N HIS A 214 12.02 0.85 16.39
CA HIS A 214 12.15 -0.53 16.85
C HIS A 214 11.72 -1.53 15.77
N HIS A 215 10.68 -1.24 14.98
CA HIS A 215 10.26 -2.07 13.85
C HIS A 215 11.40 -2.23 12.83
N ALA A 216 12.02 -1.15 12.42
CA ALA A 216 13.19 -1.20 11.54
C ALA A 216 14.36 -2.00 12.19
N GLY A 217 14.56 -1.85 13.50
CA GLY A 217 15.58 -2.56 14.28
C GLY A 217 15.39 -4.07 14.23
N TRP A 218 14.23 -4.59 14.66
CA TRP A 218 14.03 -6.05 14.68
C TRP A 218 14.07 -6.68 13.30
N ALA A 219 13.56 -6.00 12.26
CA ALA A 219 13.58 -6.52 10.90
C ALA A 219 15.00 -6.51 10.30
N THR A 220 15.88 -5.63 10.76
CA THR A 220 17.30 -5.67 10.41
C THR A 220 18.03 -6.79 11.16
N ASP A 221 17.78 -6.92 12.44
CA ASP A 221 18.46 -7.88 13.31
C ASP A 221 18.15 -9.33 12.94
N ILE A 222 16.89 -9.66 12.57
CA ILE A 222 16.57 -11.01 12.08
C ILE A 222 17.34 -11.35 10.81
N SER A 223 17.47 -10.38 9.90
CA SER A 223 18.24 -10.56 8.66
C SER A 223 19.75 -10.67 8.89
N ALA A 224 20.24 -10.09 10.00
CA ALA A 224 21.64 -10.09 10.39
C ALA A 224 22.04 -11.27 11.27
N GLY A 225 21.06 -12.10 11.72
CA GLY A 225 21.32 -13.18 12.70
C GLY A 225 21.50 -12.70 14.14
N SER A 226 21.18 -11.43 14.43
CA SER A 226 21.30 -10.81 15.77
C SER A 226 20.04 -11.05 16.60
N TYR A 227 19.65 -12.32 16.81
CA TYR A 227 18.34 -12.68 17.32
C TYR A 227 18.04 -12.17 18.74
N ILE A 228 19.05 -12.07 19.62
CA ILE A 228 18.86 -11.53 20.99
C ILE A 228 18.51 -10.05 20.93
N SER A 229 19.25 -9.26 20.16
CA SER A 229 18.97 -7.83 19.96
C SER A 229 17.62 -7.62 19.29
N GLY A 230 17.32 -8.39 18.25
CA GLY A 230 16.05 -8.32 17.55
C GLY A 230 14.84 -8.63 18.45
N ALA A 231 14.95 -9.66 19.30
CA ALA A 231 13.91 -9.99 20.27
C ALA A 231 13.71 -8.86 21.30
N GLU A 232 14.78 -8.18 21.72
CA GLU A 232 14.69 -7.02 22.60
C GLU A 232 14.03 -5.81 21.89
N HIS A 233 14.32 -5.57 20.61
CA HIS A 233 13.62 -4.58 19.80
C HIS A 233 12.13 -4.91 19.68
N VAL A 234 11.76 -6.17 19.43
CA VAL A 234 10.36 -6.62 19.40
C VAL A 234 9.67 -6.32 20.75
N ARG A 235 10.31 -6.71 21.86
CA ARG A 235 9.76 -6.49 23.21
C ARG A 235 9.52 -5.01 23.49
N LYS A 236 10.49 -4.15 23.20
CA LYS A 236 10.40 -2.70 23.42
C LYS A 236 9.35 -2.06 22.51
N GLY A 237 9.34 -2.39 21.23
CA GLY A 237 8.39 -1.85 20.27
C GLY A 237 6.95 -2.26 20.60
N LEU A 238 6.72 -3.55 20.87
CA LEU A 238 5.37 -4.03 21.20
C LEU A 238 4.84 -3.48 22.55
N ALA A 239 5.72 -3.07 23.47
CA ALA A 239 5.32 -2.37 24.69
C ALA A 239 4.76 -0.95 24.42
N LEU A 240 5.08 -0.35 23.29
CA LEU A 240 4.57 0.95 22.84
C LEU A 240 3.30 0.82 21.99
N TYR A 241 2.97 -0.39 21.51
CA TYR A 241 1.89 -0.61 20.57
C TYR A 241 0.51 -0.44 21.18
N ASP A 242 -0.33 0.32 20.49
CA ASP A 242 -1.76 0.48 20.76
C ASP A 242 -2.53 0.25 19.44
N PRO A 243 -3.48 -0.72 19.38
CA PRO A 243 -4.13 -1.09 18.14
C PRO A 243 -5.06 0.00 17.55
N VAL A 244 -5.49 0.96 18.36
CA VAL A 244 -6.33 2.08 17.91
C VAL A 244 -5.47 3.21 17.35
N ARG A 245 -4.46 3.63 18.11
CA ARG A 245 -3.56 4.71 17.74
C ARG A 245 -2.69 4.38 16.52
N HIS A 246 -2.18 3.14 16.44
CA HIS A 246 -1.24 2.72 15.41
C HIS A 246 -1.90 2.04 14.20
N ARG A 247 -3.26 2.07 14.13
CA ARG A 247 -3.98 1.47 13.00
C ARG A 247 -3.55 2.00 11.62
N SER A 248 -3.19 3.28 11.55
CA SER A 248 -2.73 3.91 10.31
C SER A 248 -1.30 3.54 9.91
N HIS A 249 -0.51 2.94 10.81
CA HIS A 249 0.89 2.60 10.57
C HIS A 249 1.04 1.60 9.42
N ALA A 250 0.11 0.66 9.29
CA ALA A 250 0.08 -0.27 8.16
C ALA A 250 -0.01 0.43 6.79
N LEU A 251 -0.54 1.65 6.72
CA LEU A 251 -0.67 2.45 5.50
C LEU A 251 0.52 3.39 5.26
N ILE A 252 1.35 3.59 6.28
CA ILE A 252 2.49 4.53 6.25
C ILE A 252 3.81 3.77 6.20
N TYR A 253 3.93 2.68 6.99
CA TYR A 253 5.16 1.95 7.22
C TYR A 253 5.08 0.52 6.67
N GLY A 254 5.56 0.31 5.46
CA GLY A 254 5.79 -1.01 4.87
C GLY A 254 4.56 -1.82 4.43
N GLY A 255 3.35 -1.29 4.56
CA GLY A 255 2.13 -1.93 4.08
C GLY A 255 1.60 -3.06 4.96
N HIS A 256 2.07 -3.19 6.20
CA HIS A 256 1.57 -4.14 7.20
C HIS A 256 1.67 -3.56 8.62
N ASP A 257 0.87 -4.10 9.53
CA ASP A 257 0.82 -3.64 10.92
C ASP A 257 2.10 -4.02 11.69
N PRO A 258 2.68 -3.10 12.50
CA PRO A 258 3.92 -3.34 13.23
C PRO A 258 3.81 -4.44 14.27
N ALA A 259 2.66 -4.60 14.96
CA ALA A 259 2.51 -5.68 15.93
C ALA A 259 2.41 -7.05 15.26
N VAL A 260 1.78 -7.12 14.09
CA VAL A 260 1.73 -8.34 13.28
C VAL A 260 3.14 -8.73 12.84
N CYS A 261 3.92 -7.77 12.37
CA CYS A 261 5.32 -8.00 11.99
C CYS A 261 6.18 -8.44 13.19
N GLY A 262 6.10 -7.70 14.31
CA GLY A 262 6.85 -7.99 15.52
C GLY A 262 6.54 -9.38 16.09
N LYS A 263 5.26 -9.78 16.11
CA LYS A 263 4.84 -11.13 16.54
C LYS A 263 5.38 -12.22 15.60
N GLY A 264 5.30 -12.02 14.28
CA GLY A 264 5.77 -13.00 13.31
C GLY A 264 7.28 -13.17 13.32
N GLN A 265 8.03 -12.08 13.18
CA GLN A 265 9.50 -12.13 13.20
C GLN A 265 10.06 -12.48 14.58
N GLY A 266 9.42 -11.99 15.65
CA GLY A 266 9.76 -12.37 17.03
C GLY A 266 9.56 -13.86 17.29
N ALA A 267 8.52 -14.47 16.72
CA ALA A 267 8.30 -15.92 16.79
C ALA A 267 9.48 -16.68 16.16
N MET A 268 9.93 -16.26 14.99
CA MET A 268 11.09 -16.88 14.34
C MET A 268 12.37 -16.72 15.17
N MET A 269 12.62 -15.53 15.73
CA MET A 269 13.77 -15.31 16.62
C MET A 269 13.72 -16.19 17.87
N LEU A 270 12.54 -16.30 18.51
CA LEU A 270 12.35 -17.17 19.68
C LEU A 270 12.62 -18.63 19.34
N TRP A 271 12.20 -19.10 18.17
CA TRP A 271 12.52 -20.45 17.72
C TRP A 271 14.03 -20.69 17.66
N LEU A 272 14.74 -19.76 16.99
CA LEU A 272 16.19 -19.86 16.81
C LEU A 272 16.98 -19.71 18.13
N LEU A 273 16.39 -19.06 19.12
CA LEU A 273 16.93 -18.95 20.48
C LEU A 273 16.60 -20.14 21.37
N GLY A 274 15.85 -21.16 20.88
CA GLY A 274 15.55 -22.37 21.61
C GLY A 274 14.24 -22.33 22.43
N TYR A 275 13.31 -21.43 22.08
CA TYR A 275 12.01 -21.29 22.74
C TYR A 275 10.83 -21.66 21.80
N PRO A 276 10.75 -22.93 21.32
CA PRO A 276 9.79 -23.31 20.25
C PRO A 276 8.31 -23.12 20.66
N ASP A 277 7.96 -23.41 21.91
CA ASP A 277 6.56 -23.25 22.38
C ASP A 277 6.15 -21.78 22.46
N GLN A 278 7.09 -20.90 22.84
CA GLN A 278 6.85 -19.46 22.81
C GLN A 278 6.72 -18.96 21.38
N ALA A 279 7.57 -19.43 20.46
CA ALA A 279 7.50 -19.11 19.05
C ALA A 279 6.12 -19.42 18.45
N VAL A 280 5.58 -20.59 18.69
CA VAL A 280 4.24 -20.98 18.21
C VAL A 280 3.15 -20.09 18.81
N ARG A 281 3.23 -19.75 20.10
CA ARG A 281 2.25 -18.84 20.73
C ARG A 281 2.29 -17.45 20.12
N GLU A 282 3.49 -16.91 19.89
CA GLU A 282 3.67 -15.58 19.28
C GLU A 282 3.19 -15.56 17.83
N ALA A 283 3.49 -16.58 17.02
CA ALA A 283 3.02 -16.70 15.65
C ALA A 283 1.48 -16.72 15.58
N ARG A 284 0.83 -17.53 16.43
CA ARG A 284 -0.65 -17.55 16.53
C ARG A 284 -1.21 -16.20 16.98
N GLY A 285 -0.57 -15.56 17.96
CA GLY A 285 -0.98 -14.24 18.43
C GLY A 285 -0.94 -13.19 17.31
N GLY A 286 0.07 -13.25 16.44
CA GLY A 286 0.16 -12.39 15.24
C GLY A 286 -0.99 -12.62 14.27
N VAL A 287 -1.37 -13.86 14.02
CA VAL A 287 -2.53 -14.20 13.15
C VAL A 287 -3.83 -13.62 13.74
N VAL A 288 -4.08 -13.81 15.03
CA VAL A 288 -5.29 -13.28 15.71
C VAL A 288 -5.36 -11.77 15.61
N ILE A 289 -4.25 -11.06 15.84
CA ILE A 289 -4.21 -9.59 15.68
C ILE A 289 -4.54 -9.21 14.23
N ALA A 290 -3.90 -9.83 13.24
CA ALA A 290 -4.09 -9.52 11.83
C ALA A 290 -5.54 -9.70 11.37
N GLU A 291 -6.18 -10.79 11.76
CA GLU A 291 -7.58 -11.09 11.45
C GLU A 291 -8.53 -10.07 12.09
N THR A 292 -8.24 -9.61 13.32
CA THR A 292 -9.02 -8.57 14.01
C THR A 292 -8.92 -7.22 13.30
N LEU A 293 -7.74 -6.88 12.76
CA LEU A 293 -7.51 -5.65 12.01
C LEU A 293 -8.21 -5.62 10.65
N SER A 294 -8.52 -6.78 10.09
CA SER A 294 -9.15 -6.94 8.76
C SER A 294 -8.40 -6.21 7.64
N HIS A 295 -7.07 -6.06 7.78
CA HIS A 295 -6.19 -5.46 6.78
C HIS A 295 -5.47 -6.55 6.01
N VAL A 296 -5.89 -6.77 4.75
CA VAL A 296 -5.45 -7.92 3.93
C VAL A 296 -3.94 -8.11 3.88
N PRO A 297 -3.09 -7.08 3.63
CA PRO A 297 -1.65 -7.29 3.64
C PRO A 297 -1.09 -7.72 5.00
N SER A 298 -1.65 -7.23 6.11
CA SER A 298 -1.26 -7.67 7.47
C SER A 298 -1.63 -9.13 7.72
N VAL A 299 -2.80 -9.58 7.22
CA VAL A 299 -3.22 -10.98 7.30
C VAL A 299 -2.25 -11.87 6.53
N CYS A 300 -1.90 -11.50 5.29
CA CYS A 300 -0.92 -12.22 4.50
C CYS A 300 0.45 -12.28 5.20
N HIS A 301 0.88 -11.17 5.80
CA HIS A 301 2.15 -11.10 6.53
C HIS A 301 2.17 -12.03 7.75
N ALA A 302 1.07 -12.07 8.52
CA ALA A 302 0.92 -12.98 9.65
C ALA A 302 0.95 -14.45 9.23
N TRP A 303 0.21 -14.81 8.18
CA TRP A 303 0.18 -16.19 7.67
C TRP A 303 1.54 -16.62 7.13
N TRP A 304 2.26 -15.74 6.44
CA TRP A 304 3.61 -16.01 5.98
C TRP A 304 4.54 -16.40 7.13
N TRP A 305 4.66 -15.54 8.14
CA TRP A 305 5.57 -15.81 9.27
C TRP A 305 5.12 -17.02 10.10
N ALA A 306 3.82 -17.21 10.29
CA ALA A 306 3.29 -18.40 10.96
C ALA A 306 3.61 -19.68 10.15
N ALA A 307 3.47 -19.64 8.83
CA ALA A 307 3.82 -20.78 7.96
C ALA A 307 5.31 -21.15 8.09
N ILE A 308 6.22 -20.17 8.17
CA ILE A 308 7.65 -20.43 8.41
C ILE A 308 7.87 -21.14 9.76
N VAL A 309 7.23 -20.68 10.83
CA VAL A 309 7.34 -21.32 12.17
C VAL A 309 6.80 -22.76 12.14
N TYR A 310 5.66 -23.00 11.49
CA TYR A 310 5.12 -24.34 11.33
C TYR A 310 5.97 -25.23 10.40
N GLN A 311 6.57 -24.64 9.37
CA GLN A 311 7.50 -25.34 8.47
C GLN A 311 8.69 -25.90 9.26
N ILE A 312 9.33 -25.07 10.11
CA ILE A 312 10.47 -25.50 10.93
C ILE A 312 10.03 -26.56 11.96
N ARG A 313 8.79 -26.43 12.48
CA ARG A 313 8.18 -27.42 13.37
C ARG A 313 7.79 -28.72 12.69
N ARG A 314 7.76 -28.76 11.35
CA ARG A 314 7.30 -29.92 10.53
C ARG A 314 5.80 -30.19 10.68
N ASP A 315 5.01 -29.18 10.97
CA ASP A 315 3.56 -29.22 10.99
C ASP A 315 2.99 -28.96 9.59
N LEU A 316 3.09 -29.99 8.73
CA LEU A 316 2.80 -29.88 7.29
C LEU A 316 1.34 -29.49 7.02
N SER A 317 0.40 -29.98 7.85
CA SER A 317 -1.02 -29.64 7.70
C SER A 317 -1.27 -28.15 7.89
N ALA A 318 -0.68 -27.55 8.94
CA ALA A 318 -0.78 -26.11 9.18
C ALA A 318 -0.09 -25.29 8.08
N VAL A 319 1.04 -25.78 7.56
CA VAL A 319 1.76 -25.15 6.43
C VAL A 319 0.89 -25.10 5.20
N LEU A 320 0.28 -26.23 4.80
CA LEU A 320 -0.57 -26.31 3.60
C LEU A 320 -1.81 -25.43 3.70
N ASP A 321 -2.47 -25.38 4.87
CA ASP A 321 -3.63 -24.51 5.07
C ASP A 321 -3.24 -23.03 4.88
N LEU A 322 -2.18 -22.56 5.54
CA LEU A 322 -1.74 -21.17 5.43
C LEU A 322 -1.22 -20.83 4.02
N ALA A 323 -0.51 -21.74 3.37
CA ALA A 323 -0.03 -21.57 2.01
C ALA A 323 -1.17 -21.45 1.00
N GLY A 324 -2.19 -22.32 1.13
CA GLY A 324 -3.40 -22.25 0.29
C GLY A 324 -4.16 -20.92 0.46
N ARG A 325 -4.27 -20.42 1.69
CA ARG A 325 -4.87 -19.11 1.97
C ARG A 325 -4.05 -17.96 1.35
N LEU A 326 -2.71 -18.00 1.44
CA LEU A 326 -1.83 -17.01 0.83
C LEU A 326 -1.98 -16.98 -0.69
N LEU A 327 -2.04 -18.15 -1.34
CA LEU A 327 -2.26 -18.26 -2.77
C LEU A 327 -3.60 -17.65 -3.20
N ALA A 328 -4.68 -18.00 -2.50
CA ALA A 328 -6.03 -17.54 -2.80
C ALA A 328 -6.17 -16.02 -2.66
N ILE A 329 -5.81 -15.49 -1.48
CA ILE A 329 -5.96 -14.07 -1.19
C ILE A 329 -4.98 -13.21 -2.00
N GLY A 330 -3.78 -13.74 -2.29
CA GLY A 330 -2.81 -13.09 -3.15
C GLY A 330 -3.31 -12.92 -4.59
N ALA A 331 -4.01 -13.95 -5.12
CA ALA A 331 -4.63 -13.90 -6.44
C ALA A 331 -5.81 -12.91 -6.46
N GLU A 332 -6.69 -12.97 -5.46
CA GLU A 332 -7.88 -12.13 -5.35
C GLU A 332 -7.54 -10.63 -5.29
N HIS A 333 -6.51 -10.27 -4.52
CA HIS A 333 -6.13 -8.88 -4.30
C HIS A 333 -4.91 -8.40 -5.11
N GLY A 334 -4.38 -9.22 -6.03
CA GLY A 334 -3.22 -8.87 -6.85
C GLY A 334 -1.92 -8.69 -6.05
N LEU A 335 -1.78 -9.39 -4.92
CA LEU A 335 -0.61 -9.33 -4.05
C LEU A 335 0.43 -10.38 -4.46
N SER A 336 1.12 -10.12 -5.59
CA SER A 336 2.03 -11.08 -6.23
C SER A 336 3.12 -11.61 -5.29
N GLN A 337 3.66 -10.77 -4.39
CA GLN A 337 4.66 -11.19 -3.42
C GLN A 337 4.13 -12.33 -2.52
N TYR A 338 2.93 -12.17 -1.97
CA TYR A 338 2.33 -13.19 -1.09
C TYR A 338 1.89 -14.42 -1.85
N GLN A 339 1.50 -14.28 -3.12
CA GLN A 339 1.26 -15.40 -4.02
C GLN A 339 2.52 -16.27 -4.23
N HIS A 340 3.66 -15.62 -4.50
CA HIS A 340 4.94 -16.33 -4.66
C HIS A 340 5.38 -17.01 -3.36
N ILE A 341 5.24 -16.33 -2.23
CA ILE A 341 5.54 -16.90 -0.90
C ILE A 341 4.64 -18.12 -0.64
N GLY A 342 3.34 -17.99 -0.91
CA GLY A 342 2.40 -19.12 -0.80
C GLY A 342 2.83 -20.31 -1.65
N GLY A 343 3.20 -20.10 -2.90
CA GLY A 343 3.71 -21.15 -3.80
C GLY A 343 5.01 -21.81 -3.32
N ILE A 344 5.94 -21.01 -2.77
CA ILE A 344 7.19 -21.54 -2.20
C ILE A 344 6.90 -22.46 -1.02
N VAL A 345 6.07 -22.01 -0.07
CA VAL A 345 5.77 -22.75 1.16
C VAL A 345 4.90 -23.97 0.86
N HIS A 346 3.93 -23.84 -0.07
CA HIS A 346 3.08 -24.96 -0.51
C HIS A 346 3.91 -26.04 -1.19
N GLY A 347 4.69 -25.69 -2.22
CA GLY A 347 5.52 -26.62 -2.94
C GLY A 347 6.54 -27.33 -2.05
N TRP A 348 7.09 -26.62 -1.03
CA TRP A 348 7.93 -27.28 -0.03
C TRP A 348 7.16 -28.35 0.75
N ALA A 349 5.95 -28.05 1.21
CA ALA A 349 5.15 -28.98 2.00
C ALA A 349 4.70 -30.21 1.16
N CYS A 350 4.34 -29.99 -0.10
CA CYS A 350 4.00 -31.09 -1.03
C CYS A 350 5.20 -32.00 -1.27
N ALA A 351 6.40 -31.44 -1.49
CA ALA A 351 7.63 -32.22 -1.67
C ALA A 351 8.00 -33.06 -0.44
N ASP A 352 7.67 -32.59 0.75
CA ASP A 352 7.96 -33.31 2.01
C ASP A 352 6.94 -34.45 2.30
N LEU A 353 5.69 -34.33 1.81
CA LEU A 353 4.61 -35.26 2.14
C LEU A 353 4.64 -36.55 1.30
N ALA A 354 4.85 -36.53 0.00
CA ALA A 354 4.81 -37.72 -0.82
C ALA A 354 5.32 -37.55 -2.26
N ASP A 355 5.27 -36.39 -2.88
CA ASP A 355 5.63 -36.19 -4.28
C ASP A 355 6.64 -35.06 -4.46
N ILE A 356 7.91 -35.46 -4.47
CA ILE A 356 9.03 -34.53 -4.65
C ILE A 356 8.95 -33.79 -5.99
N GLU A 357 8.52 -34.48 -7.06
CA GLU A 357 8.46 -33.88 -8.40
C GLU A 357 7.33 -32.86 -8.48
N GLU A 358 6.15 -33.15 -7.94
CA GLU A 358 5.03 -32.23 -7.85
C GLU A 358 5.41 -31.00 -7.04
N GLY A 359 5.94 -31.17 -5.82
CA GLY A 359 6.37 -30.06 -4.97
C GLY A 359 7.45 -29.20 -5.63
N LEU A 360 8.43 -29.78 -6.31
CA LEU A 360 9.46 -29.04 -7.05
C LEU A 360 8.89 -28.31 -8.28
N SER A 361 7.86 -28.84 -8.93
CA SER A 361 7.19 -28.20 -10.08
C SER A 361 6.50 -26.88 -9.69
N GLU A 362 5.96 -26.80 -8.47
CA GLU A 362 5.36 -25.58 -7.91
C GLU A 362 6.41 -24.62 -7.33
N LEU A 363 7.37 -25.16 -6.58
CA LEU A 363 8.38 -24.38 -5.87
C LEU A 363 9.29 -23.61 -6.82
N ARG A 364 9.79 -24.24 -7.89
CA ARG A 364 10.74 -23.62 -8.82
C ARG A 364 10.21 -22.34 -9.48
N PRO A 365 9.02 -22.32 -10.11
CA PRO A 365 8.46 -21.08 -10.69
C PRO A 365 8.24 -20.00 -9.64
N ALA A 366 7.76 -20.38 -8.44
CA ALA A 366 7.50 -19.42 -7.36
C ALA A 366 8.78 -18.76 -6.86
N VAL A 367 9.86 -19.52 -6.66
CA VAL A 367 11.19 -19.01 -6.28
C VAL A 367 11.76 -18.10 -7.38
N MET A 368 11.68 -18.51 -8.64
CA MET A 368 12.20 -17.73 -9.76
C MET A 368 11.44 -16.41 -9.92
N SER A 369 10.11 -16.43 -9.76
CA SER A 369 9.28 -15.22 -9.83
C SER A 369 9.53 -14.31 -8.63
N TYR A 370 9.67 -14.83 -7.42
CA TYR A 370 10.03 -14.07 -6.23
C TYR A 370 11.41 -13.41 -6.36
N GLY A 371 12.41 -14.16 -6.86
CA GLY A 371 13.74 -13.62 -7.15
C GLY A 371 13.78 -12.64 -8.32
N GLY A 372 12.88 -12.77 -9.30
CA GLY A 372 12.72 -11.88 -10.44
C GLY A 372 12.07 -10.55 -10.06
N THR A 373 11.08 -10.55 -9.18
CA THR A 373 10.48 -9.32 -8.63
C THR A 373 11.47 -8.51 -7.80
N GLN A 374 12.51 -9.16 -7.25
CA GLN A 374 13.61 -8.49 -6.54
C GLN A 374 14.72 -7.95 -7.47
N ARG A 375 14.74 -8.35 -8.75
CA ARG A 375 15.78 -7.94 -9.73
C ARG A 375 15.28 -7.00 -10.83
N SER A 376 13.98 -6.85 -11.00
CA SER A 376 13.33 -5.94 -11.95
C SER A 376 12.90 -4.61 -11.30
#